data_69e21e14906072b750af28677a90154c
#
_entry.id   69e21e14906072b750af28677a90154c
#
_cell.length_a   1.000
_cell.length_b   1.000
_cell.length_c   1.000
_cell.angle_alpha   90.00
_cell.angle_beta   90.00
_cell.angle_gamma   90.00
#
_symmetry.space_group_name_H-M   'P 1'
#
loop_
_entity.id
_entity.type
_entity.pdbx_description
1 polymer ?
#
loop_
_entity_poly.entity_id
_entity_poly.type
_entity_poly.pdbx_seq_one_letter_code
_entity_poly.pdbx_strand_id
1 'polypeptide(L)'
;MYEGILYRDGATRITFLFNDILADGVEVTAGPVRSARIGHVLLREEWGGGIAYCGGPRAEENNIAAMFAELGATDKLVAFNIETNVRPGEFNERVKGVKSPDNLSVDAYGLQTLIPETTVATPHPFLFTDVSPYTDGYDMAYSINLDWGHKRWISHFVYDEANNLYLRYSGEAPYMTFAAANDREEDNMEQMSFSNVIIQRVEYEYVNNNRIMPSMQSVGKGNADIFIGGRYIPGYWVRESIESPTVFFDDQGNEIQLTRGKTFIGHFPPESLLTYGN
;
A
#
# COMPACT_ATOMS: atom_id res chain seq x y z
N MET A 1 1.22 4.11 -1.87
CA MET A 1 1.68 2.82 -1.31
C MET A 1 0.81 2.46 -0.12
N TYR A 2 0.37 1.22 -0.03
CA TYR A 2 -0.37 0.71 1.11
C TYR A 2 0.47 -0.26 1.93
N GLU A 3 0.25 -0.30 3.25
CA GLU A 3 0.80 -1.31 4.14
C GLU A 3 -0.30 -1.82 5.08
N GLY A 4 -0.39 -3.13 5.30
CA GLY A 4 -1.39 -3.73 6.17
C GLY A 4 -0.92 -5.02 6.80
N ILE A 5 -1.59 -5.44 7.88
CA ILE A 5 -1.25 -6.64 8.63
C ILE A 5 -1.47 -7.90 7.81
N LEU A 6 -0.48 -8.78 7.88
CA LEU A 6 -0.49 -10.11 7.28
C LEU A 6 -0.79 -11.21 8.32
N TYR A 7 -0.28 -11.03 9.54
CA TYR A 7 -0.40 -11.96 10.65
C TYR A 7 -0.69 -11.21 11.95
N ARG A 8 -1.34 -11.86 12.88
CA ARG A 8 -1.65 -11.31 14.20
C ARG A 8 -0.41 -10.87 15.00
N ASP A 9 0.76 -11.39 14.68
CA ASP A 9 2.04 -11.05 15.30
C ASP A 9 2.76 -9.86 14.66
N GLY A 10 2.05 -9.08 13.84
CA GLY A 10 2.49 -7.80 13.34
C GLY A 10 3.29 -7.83 12.04
N ALA A 11 3.50 -8.98 11.41
CA ALA A 11 4.09 -8.98 10.06
C ALA A 11 3.17 -8.27 9.07
N THR A 12 3.75 -7.41 8.22
CA THR A 12 2.99 -6.60 7.26
C THR A 12 3.25 -7.01 5.81
N ARG A 13 2.42 -6.49 4.94
CA ARG A 13 2.58 -6.56 3.48
C ARG A 13 2.41 -5.17 2.88
N ILE A 14 3.28 -4.88 1.93
CA ILE A 14 3.24 -3.65 1.16
C ILE A 14 2.59 -3.91 -0.19
N THR A 15 1.75 -2.98 -0.63
CA THR A 15 1.19 -2.90 -1.98
C THR A 15 1.62 -1.59 -2.61
N PHE A 16 2.36 -1.66 -3.71
CA PHE A 16 2.65 -0.50 -4.52
C PHE A 16 1.53 -0.26 -5.53
N LEU A 17 1.13 0.98 -5.69
CA LEU A 17 0.27 1.45 -6.76
C LEU A 17 1.13 2.21 -7.76
N PHE A 18 1.04 1.79 -8.99
CA PHE A 18 1.60 2.50 -10.12
C PHE A 18 0.45 3.13 -10.90
N ASN A 19 0.64 4.36 -11.32
CA ASN A 19 -0.27 5.03 -12.24
C ASN A 19 -0.08 4.47 -13.66
N ASP A 20 -0.52 5.15 -14.68
CA ASP A 20 -0.35 4.74 -16.08
C ASP A 20 1.13 4.84 -16.51
N ILE A 21 1.91 3.82 -16.14
CA ILE A 21 3.33 3.73 -16.48
C ILE A 21 3.58 3.50 -17.98
N LEU A 22 2.58 2.98 -18.71
CA LEU A 22 2.67 2.85 -20.18
C LEU A 22 2.67 4.23 -20.84
N ALA A 23 1.81 5.14 -20.38
CA ALA A 23 1.77 6.51 -20.89
C ALA A 23 3.09 7.25 -20.64
N ASP A 24 3.72 7.00 -19.49
CA ASP A 24 4.99 7.60 -19.11
C ASP A 24 6.20 6.95 -19.83
N GLY A 25 6.01 5.73 -20.40
CA GLY A 25 7.06 4.99 -21.09
C GLY A 25 8.21 4.54 -20.17
N VAL A 26 7.94 4.40 -18.87
CA VAL A 26 8.94 4.06 -17.86
C VAL A 26 8.87 2.56 -17.53
N GLU A 27 9.97 1.85 -17.74
CA GLU A 27 10.11 0.48 -17.26
C GLU A 27 10.18 0.46 -15.73
N VAL A 28 9.28 -0.29 -15.09
CA VAL A 28 9.21 -0.41 -13.64
C VAL A 28 9.27 -1.88 -13.22
N THR A 29 10.29 -2.23 -12.45
CA THR A 29 10.42 -3.54 -11.82
C THR A 29 10.02 -3.44 -10.34
N ALA A 30 9.12 -4.32 -9.91
CA ALA A 30 8.65 -4.38 -8.51
C ALA A 30 8.92 -5.75 -7.89
N GLY A 31 9.32 -5.76 -6.62
CA GLY A 31 9.55 -6.99 -5.86
C GLY A 31 10.06 -6.74 -4.44
N PRO A 32 10.16 -7.81 -3.63
CA PRO A 32 9.75 -9.18 -3.92
C PRO A 32 8.23 -9.34 -3.95
N VAL A 33 7.72 -9.92 -5.04
CA VAL A 33 6.28 -10.22 -5.17
C VAL A 33 5.91 -11.42 -4.32
N ARG A 34 4.85 -11.28 -3.56
CA ARG A 34 4.43 -12.25 -2.56
C ARG A 34 2.94 -12.58 -2.68
N SER A 35 2.51 -13.50 -1.83
CA SER A 35 1.13 -13.98 -1.82
C SER A 35 0.12 -12.89 -1.45
N ALA A 36 -0.98 -12.81 -2.20
CA ALA A 36 -2.09 -11.94 -1.88
C ALA A 36 -2.87 -12.41 -0.64
N ARG A 37 -3.63 -11.49 -0.06
CA ARG A 37 -4.54 -11.68 1.07
C ARG A 37 -5.84 -10.94 0.76
N ILE A 38 -6.85 -11.10 1.59
CA ILE A 38 -8.16 -10.45 1.43
C ILE A 38 -8.02 -8.94 1.23
N GLY A 39 -7.20 -8.27 2.04
CA GLY A 39 -6.95 -6.84 1.89
C GLY A 39 -6.45 -6.42 0.51
N HIS A 40 -5.68 -7.27 -0.19
CA HIS A 40 -5.24 -6.98 -1.56
C HIS A 40 -6.37 -7.13 -2.59
N VAL A 41 -7.29 -8.07 -2.35
CA VAL A 41 -8.51 -8.19 -3.18
C VAL A 41 -9.37 -6.93 -3.02
N LEU A 42 -9.57 -6.48 -1.78
CA LEU A 42 -10.34 -5.26 -1.48
C LEU A 42 -9.69 -4.01 -2.08
N LEU A 43 -8.36 -3.90 -2.04
CA LEU A 43 -7.63 -2.80 -2.69
C LEU A 43 -7.77 -2.84 -4.22
N ARG A 44 -7.68 -4.03 -4.83
CA ARG A 44 -7.88 -4.14 -6.27
C ARG A 44 -9.28 -3.65 -6.67
N GLU A 45 -10.33 -4.03 -5.93
CA GLU A 45 -11.69 -3.59 -6.21
C GLU A 45 -11.85 -2.07 -6.03
N GLU A 46 -11.23 -1.52 -5.00
CA GLU A 46 -11.21 -0.08 -4.76
C GLU A 46 -10.61 0.71 -5.93
N TRP A 47 -9.49 0.23 -6.48
CA TRP A 47 -8.77 0.94 -7.53
C TRP A 47 -9.20 0.53 -8.94
N GLY A 48 -9.88 -0.60 -9.12
CA GLY A 48 -10.37 -1.08 -10.41
C GLY A 48 -9.29 -1.50 -11.42
N GLY A 49 -8.01 -1.38 -11.05
CA GLY A 49 -6.87 -1.68 -11.91
C GLY A 49 -6.45 -3.15 -11.90
N GLY A 50 -5.28 -3.44 -12.49
CA GLY A 50 -4.63 -4.75 -12.43
C GLY A 50 -3.89 -4.96 -11.11
N ILE A 51 -3.76 -6.21 -10.68
CA ILE A 51 -2.96 -6.60 -9.52
C ILE A 51 -2.03 -7.76 -9.84
N ALA A 52 -0.74 -7.64 -9.49
CA ALA A 52 0.24 -8.71 -9.57
C ALA A 52 0.52 -9.30 -8.18
N TYR A 53 0.47 -10.62 -8.06
CA TYR A 53 0.73 -11.35 -6.82
C TYR A 53 1.27 -12.75 -7.10
N CYS A 54 1.84 -13.41 -6.09
CA CYS A 54 2.39 -14.76 -6.22
C CYS A 54 1.73 -15.70 -5.22
N GLY A 55 0.68 -16.41 -5.66
CA GLY A 55 -0.09 -17.33 -4.85
C GLY A 55 -0.92 -16.67 -3.75
N GLY A 56 -1.46 -17.49 -2.86
CA GLY A 56 -2.29 -17.03 -1.73
C GLY A 56 -2.89 -18.18 -0.96
N PRO A 57 -3.65 -17.90 0.10
CA PRO A 57 -4.44 -18.91 0.80
C PRO A 57 -5.42 -19.62 -0.14
N ARG A 58 -5.64 -20.92 0.12
CA ARG A 58 -6.54 -21.78 -0.66
C ARG A 58 -7.64 -22.43 0.22
N ALA A 59 -7.69 -22.08 1.51
CA ALA A 59 -8.80 -22.51 2.37
C ALA A 59 -10.09 -21.85 1.91
N GLU A 60 -11.22 -22.55 2.07
CA GLU A 60 -12.52 -22.13 1.54
C GLU A 60 -12.89 -20.69 1.92
N GLU A 61 -12.74 -20.35 3.20
CA GLU A 61 -13.07 -19.04 3.74
C GLU A 61 -12.07 -17.91 3.35
N ASN A 62 -10.94 -18.28 2.74
CA ASN A 62 -9.83 -17.33 2.40
C ASN A 62 -9.19 -17.63 1.05
N ASN A 63 -9.90 -18.27 0.15
CA ASN A 63 -9.37 -18.64 -1.16
C ASN A 63 -9.24 -17.40 -2.06
N ILE A 64 -8.06 -16.86 -2.15
CA ILE A 64 -7.79 -15.62 -2.89
C ILE A 64 -8.11 -15.76 -4.39
N ALA A 65 -7.78 -16.90 -4.99
CA ALA A 65 -8.09 -17.12 -6.40
C ALA A 65 -9.61 -17.20 -6.64
N ALA A 66 -10.36 -17.84 -5.73
CA ALA A 66 -11.81 -17.89 -5.81
C ALA A 66 -12.43 -16.50 -5.63
N MET A 67 -11.94 -15.71 -4.69
CA MET A 67 -12.42 -14.33 -4.48
C MET A 67 -12.20 -13.46 -5.72
N PHE A 68 -11.03 -13.50 -6.35
CA PHE A 68 -10.79 -12.78 -7.60
C PHE A 68 -11.70 -13.26 -8.74
N ALA A 69 -11.99 -14.57 -8.83
CA ALA A 69 -12.91 -15.11 -9.81
C ALA A 69 -14.36 -14.66 -9.56
N GLU A 70 -14.81 -14.72 -8.31
CA GLU A 70 -16.16 -14.28 -7.91
C GLU A 70 -16.41 -12.81 -8.24
N LEU A 71 -15.40 -11.95 -8.07
CA LEU A 71 -15.45 -10.53 -8.41
C LEU A 71 -15.17 -10.27 -9.91
N GLY A 72 -15.03 -11.31 -10.72
CA GLY A 72 -14.78 -11.22 -12.15
C GLY A 72 -13.40 -10.70 -12.55
N ALA A 73 -12.48 -10.54 -11.60
CA ALA A 73 -11.14 -10.01 -11.88
C ALA A 73 -10.30 -10.95 -12.74
N THR A 74 -10.47 -12.26 -12.60
CA THR A 74 -9.79 -13.28 -13.42
C THR A 74 -10.31 -13.27 -14.85
N ASP A 75 -11.61 -13.16 -15.05
CA ASP A 75 -12.24 -13.13 -16.38
C ASP A 75 -11.90 -11.83 -17.12
N LYS A 76 -11.73 -10.73 -16.38
CA LYS A 76 -11.27 -9.45 -16.93
C LYS A 76 -9.77 -9.39 -17.20
N LEU A 77 -9.03 -10.48 -16.94
CA LEU A 77 -7.57 -10.53 -17.10
C LEU A 77 -6.81 -9.44 -16.34
N VAL A 78 -7.25 -9.10 -15.14
CA VAL A 78 -6.65 -8.06 -14.30
C VAL A 78 -6.07 -8.58 -12.98
N ALA A 79 -6.17 -9.90 -12.71
CA ALA A 79 -5.56 -10.58 -11.57
C ALA A 79 -4.41 -11.48 -12.04
N PHE A 80 -3.18 -10.99 -11.92
CA PHE A 80 -1.96 -11.67 -12.39
C PHE A 80 -1.34 -12.51 -11.28
N ASN A 81 -1.73 -13.78 -11.19
CA ASN A 81 -1.05 -14.73 -10.31
C ASN A 81 0.20 -15.28 -11.01
N ILE A 82 1.36 -14.82 -10.58
CA ILE A 82 2.66 -15.16 -11.19
C ILE A 82 2.97 -16.68 -11.13
N GLU A 83 2.34 -17.42 -10.21
CA GLU A 83 2.50 -18.88 -10.16
C GLU A 83 1.72 -19.63 -11.27
N THR A 84 0.60 -19.07 -11.72
CA THR A 84 -0.39 -19.88 -12.49
C THR A 84 -0.82 -19.29 -13.81
N ASN A 85 -0.94 -17.96 -13.93
CA ASN A 85 -1.51 -17.35 -15.14
C ASN A 85 -0.59 -16.34 -15.84
N VAL A 86 0.65 -16.23 -15.41
CA VAL A 86 1.71 -15.52 -16.12
C VAL A 86 2.81 -16.53 -16.47
N ARG A 87 3.28 -16.53 -17.72
CA ARG A 87 4.32 -17.47 -18.14
C ARG A 87 5.64 -17.20 -17.39
N PRO A 88 6.35 -18.24 -16.94
CA PRO A 88 7.67 -18.06 -16.35
C PRO A 88 8.61 -17.31 -17.29
N GLY A 89 9.28 -16.26 -16.81
CA GLY A 89 10.18 -15.43 -17.59
C GLY A 89 9.50 -14.39 -18.49
N GLU A 90 8.17 -14.39 -18.58
CA GLU A 90 7.40 -13.33 -19.23
C GLU A 90 6.98 -12.34 -18.17
N PHE A 91 7.53 -11.14 -18.17
CA PHE A 91 7.27 -10.09 -17.17
C PHE A 91 7.54 -10.49 -15.70
N ASN A 92 8.32 -11.53 -15.48
CA ASN A 92 8.75 -11.93 -14.13
C ASN A 92 10.11 -12.63 -14.17
N GLU A 93 10.87 -12.46 -13.11
CA GLU A 93 12.17 -13.11 -12.95
C GLU A 93 12.46 -13.46 -11.48
N ARG A 94 13.34 -14.45 -11.28
CA ARG A 94 13.91 -14.70 -9.95
C ARG A 94 15.32 -14.14 -9.87
N VAL A 95 15.46 -13.15 -8.99
CA VAL A 95 16.73 -12.44 -8.78
C VAL A 95 17.79 -13.41 -8.27
N LYS A 96 18.92 -13.48 -8.98
CA LYS A 96 20.06 -14.32 -8.60
C LYS A 96 20.68 -13.82 -7.29
N GLY A 97 21.12 -14.75 -6.45
CA GLY A 97 21.77 -14.43 -5.17
C GLY A 97 20.79 -14.10 -4.03
N VAL A 98 19.53 -13.85 -4.32
CA VAL A 98 18.49 -13.63 -3.31
C VAL A 98 17.76 -14.94 -3.02
N LYS A 99 17.60 -15.26 -1.74
CA LYS A 99 16.97 -16.50 -1.30
C LYS A 99 15.45 -16.46 -1.52
N SER A 100 14.89 -17.56 -2.06
CA SER A 100 13.41 -17.73 -2.08
C SER A 100 12.87 -17.73 -0.63
N PRO A 101 11.71 -17.12 -0.40
CA PRO A 101 10.73 -16.59 -1.36
C PRO A 101 10.89 -15.09 -1.68
N ASP A 102 11.98 -14.44 -1.29
CA ASP A 102 12.17 -12.99 -1.41
C ASP A 102 12.84 -12.56 -2.73
N ASN A 103 12.91 -13.46 -3.68
CA ASN A 103 13.65 -13.28 -4.94
C ASN A 103 12.79 -13.14 -6.20
N LEU A 104 11.46 -13.06 -6.08
CA LEU A 104 10.58 -12.90 -7.25
C LEU A 104 10.33 -11.43 -7.51
N SER A 105 10.63 -10.96 -8.70
CA SER A 105 10.25 -9.63 -9.17
C SER A 105 9.41 -9.71 -10.44
N VAL A 106 8.69 -8.66 -10.72
CA VAL A 106 7.85 -8.49 -11.91
C VAL A 106 8.21 -7.21 -12.64
N ASP A 107 8.12 -7.27 -13.95
CA ASP A 107 8.07 -6.09 -14.81
C ASP A 107 6.63 -5.56 -14.81
N ALA A 108 6.40 -4.48 -14.06
CA ALA A 108 5.08 -3.88 -13.92
C ALA A 108 4.64 -3.19 -15.24
N TYR A 109 5.58 -2.66 -16.02
CA TYR A 109 5.32 -2.09 -17.33
C TYR A 109 4.79 -3.17 -18.29
N GLY A 110 5.50 -4.30 -18.40
CA GLY A 110 5.07 -5.42 -19.21
C GLY A 110 3.73 -6.01 -18.78
N LEU A 111 3.48 -6.17 -17.48
CA LEU A 111 2.19 -6.65 -16.98
C LEU A 111 1.04 -5.68 -17.30
N GLN A 112 1.28 -4.38 -17.29
CA GLN A 112 0.25 -3.40 -17.66
C GLN A 112 -0.19 -3.57 -19.12
N THR A 113 0.69 -4.00 -20.03
CA THR A 113 0.31 -4.27 -21.42
C THR A 113 -0.72 -5.40 -21.58
N LEU A 114 -0.85 -6.26 -20.56
CA LEU A 114 -1.81 -7.37 -20.56
C LEU A 114 -3.20 -6.94 -20.06
N ILE A 115 -3.33 -5.75 -19.48
CA ILE A 115 -4.61 -5.24 -18.99
C ILE A 115 -5.45 -4.83 -20.20
N PRO A 116 -6.69 -5.35 -20.35
CA PRO A 116 -7.54 -4.96 -21.47
C PRO A 116 -7.80 -3.45 -21.50
N GLU A 117 -7.78 -2.85 -22.68
CA GLU A 117 -8.09 -1.42 -22.87
C GLU A 117 -9.49 -1.02 -22.36
N THR A 118 -10.39 -1.99 -22.22
CA THR A 118 -11.74 -1.78 -21.66
C THR A 118 -11.74 -1.69 -20.12
N THR A 119 -10.61 -1.95 -19.48
CA THR A 119 -10.49 -1.84 -18.02
C THR A 119 -10.45 -0.37 -17.63
N VAL A 120 -11.39 0.02 -16.78
CA VAL A 120 -11.47 1.39 -16.26
C VAL A 120 -11.07 1.37 -14.79
N ALA A 121 -10.02 2.11 -14.45
CA ALA A 121 -9.65 2.32 -13.05
C ALA A 121 -10.70 3.20 -12.35
N THR A 122 -10.92 2.94 -11.06
CA THR A 122 -11.81 3.75 -10.24
C THR A 122 -11.17 5.12 -10.00
N PRO A 123 -11.81 6.24 -10.39
CA PRO A 123 -11.27 7.55 -10.08
C PRO A 123 -11.25 7.79 -8.57
N HIS A 124 -10.10 8.21 -8.04
CA HIS A 124 -9.97 8.63 -6.66
C HIS A 124 -9.96 10.17 -6.63
N PRO A 125 -10.97 10.80 -6.05
CA PRO A 125 -11.14 12.26 -6.07
C PRO A 125 -10.24 12.92 -5.00
N PHE A 126 -8.96 12.56 -4.94
CA PHE A 126 -8.04 13.22 -4.03
C PHE A 126 -7.85 14.69 -4.40
N LEU A 127 -8.02 15.56 -3.44
CA LEU A 127 -7.69 16.97 -3.57
C LEU A 127 -6.18 17.15 -3.40
N PHE A 128 -5.53 17.79 -4.36
CA PHE A 128 -4.08 18.04 -4.30
C PHE A 128 -3.78 19.53 -4.23
N THR A 129 -2.76 19.86 -3.45
CA THR A 129 -2.18 21.20 -3.35
C THR A 129 -0.67 21.15 -3.46
N ASP A 130 -0.05 22.24 -3.92
CA ASP A 130 1.41 22.35 -3.97
C ASP A 130 2.01 22.74 -2.62
N VAL A 131 1.23 23.42 -1.79
CA VAL A 131 1.62 23.84 -0.42
C VAL A 131 0.58 23.33 0.56
N SER A 132 1.03 22.66 1.63
CA SER A 132 0.14 22.17 2.68
C SER A 132 -0.68 23.31 3.28
N PRO A 133 -2.01 23.18 3.38
CA PRO A 133 -2.84 24.16 4.08
C PRO A 133 -2.77 24.00 5.62
N TYR A 134 -2.19 22.89 6.09
CA TYR A 134 -2.12 22.55 7.51
C TYR A 134 -0.88 23.19 8.14
N THR A 135 -1.09 24.27 8.90
CA THR A 135 -0.06 25.09 9.51
C THR A 135 -0.28 25.23 11.02
N ASP A 136 -0.28 26.43 11.54
CA ASP A 136 -0.50 26.72 12.96
C ASP A 136 -1.91 26.26 13.41
N GLY A 137 -1.97 25.67 14.59
CA GLY A 137 -3.20 25.05 15.12
C GLY A 137 -3.23 23.53 15.07
N TYR A 138 -2.35 22.90 14.26
CA TYR A 138 -2.12 21.46 14.25
C TYR A 138 -0.86 21.10 14.99
N ASP A 139 -0.88 19.97 15.71
CA ASP A 139 0.29 19.47 16.44
C ASP A 139 1.46 19.18 15.50
N MET A 140 2.68 19.42 15.96
CA MET A 140 3.89 19.04 15.25
C MET A 140 4.07 17.52 15.27
N ALA A 141 4.47 16.95 14.15
CA ALA A 141 4.70 15.52 13.97
C ALA A 141 5.95 15.27 13.13
N TYR A 142 7.13 15.55 13.70
CA TYR A 142 8.42 15.27 13.05
C TYR A 142 8.78 13.79 13.05
N SER A 143 8.23 13.01 13.97
CA SER A 143 8.44 11.57 14.08
C SER A 143 7.10 10.87 14.20
N ILE A 144 6.91 9.77 13.46
CA ILE A 144 5.70 8.93 13.48
C ILE A 144 6.15 7.49 13.65
N ASN A 145 5.61 6.77 14.63
CA ASN A 145 5.90 5.37 14.87
C ASN A 145 4.61 4.56 14.84
N LEU A 146 4.58 3.52 14.02
CA LEU A 146 3.50 2.53 13.90
C LEU A 146 3.99 1.20 14.47
N ASP A 147 3.49 0.81 15.63
CA ASP A 147 3.76 -0.51 16.20
C ASP A 147 2.73 -1.52 15.69
N TRP A 148 3.13 -2.37 14.73
CA TRP A 148 2.29 -3.41 14.14
C TRP A 148 2.08 -4.63 15.06
N GLY A 149 2.54 -4.58 16.32
CA GLY A 149 2.38 -5.64 17.31
C GLY A 149 3.62 -6.53 17.48
N HIS A 150 4.72 -6.22 16.82
CA HIS A 150 5.98 -6.93 16.99
C HIS A 150 7.18 -6.03 16.78
N LYS A 151 8.17 -6.08 17.67
CA LYS A 151 9.37 -5.21 17.67
C LYS A 151 10.17 -5.15 16.35
N ARG A 152 10.01 -6.12 15.46
CA ARG A 152 10.64 -6.14 14.12
C ARG A 152 9.81 -5.44 13.05
N TRP A 153 8.55 -5.14 13.34
CA TRP A 153 7.61 -4.58 12.40
C TRP A 153 7.13 -3.23 12.93
N ILE A 154 8.05 -2.27 12.91
CA ILE A 154 7.79 -0.89 13.26
C ILE A 154 8.03 -0.07 12.01
N SER A 155 7.00 0.56 11.50
CA SER A 155 7.14 1.54 10.43
C SER A 155 7.36 2.90 11.10
N HIS A 156 8.54 3.45 10.92
CA HIS A 156 8.92 4.74 11.46
C HIS A 156 9.11 5.74 10.34
N PHE A 157 8.66 6.96 10.54
CA PHE A 157 8.81 8.06 9.60
C PHE A 157 9.40 9.27 10.31
N VAL A 158 10.35 9.93 9.66
CA VAL A 158 10.96 11.17 10.14
C VAL A 158 10.73 12.26 9.10
N TYR A 159 10.18 13.38 9.52
CA TYR A 159 9.92 14.51 8.64
C TYR A 159 11.19 15.28 8.34
N ASP A 160 11.51 15.37 7.07
CA ASP A 160 12.55 16.22 6.50
C ASP A 160 11.91 17.55 6.07
N GLU A 161 12.04 18.56 6.91
CA GLU A 161 11.48 19.89 6.68
C GLU A 161 12.05 20.57 5.43
N ALA A 162 13.33 20.33 5.12
CA ALA A 162 13.99 20.96 3.98
C ALA A 162 13.40 20.50 2.64
N ASN A 163 12.97 19.23 2.57
CA ASN A 163 12.40 18.63 1.36
C ASN A 163 10.88 18.44 1.45
N ASN A 164 10.27 18.74 2.60
CA ASN A 164 8.84 18.53 2.87
C ASN A 164 8.43 17.06 2.63
N LEU A 165 9.19 16.12 3.16
CA LEU A 165 9.01 14.68 2.98
C LEU A 165 9.13 13.92 4.29
N TYR A 166 8.37 12.86 4.46
CA TYR A 166 8.54 11.86 5.51
C TYR A 166 9.46 10.75 5.01
N LEU A 167 10.67 10.65 5.55
CA LEU A 167 11.63 9.58 5.28
C LEU A 167 11.22 8.32 6.03
N ARG A 168 11.12 7.19 5.33
CA ARG A 168 10.70 5.93 5.94
C ARG A 168 11.88 5.13 6.49
N TYR A 169 11.65 4.51 7.65
CA TYR A 169 12.54 3.57 8.31
C TYR A 169 11.79 2.26 8.65
N SER A 170 12.53 1.18 8.81
CA SER A 170 12.08 -0.07 9.44
C SER A 170 12.81 -0.21 10.77
N GLY A 171 12.14 0.12 11.87
CA GLY A 171 12.80 0.39 13.14
C GLY A 171 13.77 1.58 12.99
N GLU A 172 15.07 1.36 13.25
CA GLU A 172 16.10 2.40 13.12
C GLU A 172 16.79 2.44 11.74
N ALA A 173 16.59 1.41 10.92
CA ALA A 173 17.25 1.31 9.61
C ALA A 173 16.46 2.05 8.52
N PRO A 174 17.11 2.90 7.69
CA PRO A 174 16.46 3.49 6.53
C PRO A 174 15.82 2.43 5.64
N TYR A 175 14.59 2.67 5.21
CA TYR A 175 13.92 1.75 4.27
C TYR A 175 14.31 2.11 2.84
N MET A 176 15.26 1.32 2.28
CA MET A 176 15.85 1.60 0.98
C MET A 176 15.05 0.97 -0.16
N THR A 177 15.03 1.63 -1.30
CA THR A 177 14.52 1.14 -2.58
C THR A 177 15.48 1.54 -3.69
N PHE A 178 15.41 0.88 -4.83
CA PHE A 178 16.22 1.26 -5.99
C PHE A 178 15.67 2.52 -6.64
N ALA A 179 16.56 3.45 -6.99
CA ALA A 179 16.18 4.69 -7.65
C ALA A 179 15.69 4.47 -9.09
N ALA A 180 16.22 3.44 -9.77
CA ALA A 180 15.80 3.05 -11.12
C ALA A 180 15.33 1.59 -11.15
N ALA A 181 14.29 1.34 -11.92
CA ALA A 181 13.54 0.09 -11.95
C ALA A 181 14.40 -1.17 -12.25
N ASN A 182 15.38 -1.06 -13.11
CA ASN A 182 16.24 -2.17 -13.53
C ASN A 182 17.66 -2.10 -12.95
N ASP A 183 17.94 -1.11 -12.12
CA ASP A 183 19.24 -0.92 -11.50
C ASP A 183 19.18 -1.35 -10.03
N ARG A 184 19.90 -2.42 -9.70
CA ARG A 184 19.94 -3.04 -8.37
C ARG A 184 21.30 -2.90 -7.70
N GLU A 185 22.16 -2.04 -8.24
CA GLU A 185 23.43 -1.69 -7.62
C GLU A 185 23.17 -0.95 -6.30
N GLU A 186 23.93 -1.27 -5.26
CA GLU A 186 23.76 -0.64 -3.94
C GLU A 186 23.92 0.88 -4.00
N ASP A 187 24.77 1.38 -4.88
CA ASP A 187 25.01 2.82 -5.08
C ASP A 187 23.81 3.57 -5.68
N ASN A 188 22.83 2.84 -6.25
CA ASN A 188 21.62 3.39 -6.87
C ASN A 188 20.36 3.21 -6.01
N MET A 189 20.54 2.91 -4.73
CA MET A 189 19.45 2.85 -3.78
C MET A 189 19.12 4.24 -3.22
N GLU A 190 17.84 4.52 -3.05
CA GLU A 190 17.36 5.71 -2.36
C GLU A 190 16.49 5.37 -1.16
N GLN A 191 16.47 6.22 -0.16
CA GLN A 191 15.56 6.06 0.97
C GLN A 191 14.13 6.38 0.53
N MET A 192 13.21 5.46 0.83
CA MET A 192 11.80 5.66 0.54
C MET A 192 11.23 6.83 1.33
N SER A 193 10.52 7.73 0.64
CA SER A 193 9.95 8.94 1.21
C SER A 193 8.55 9.23 0.69
N PHE A 194 7.77 10.00 1.46
CA PHE A 194 6.38 10.33 1.18
C PHE A 194 6.07 11.79 1.49
N SER A 195 5.28 12.45 0.66
CA SER A 195 4.75 13.77 0.95
C SER A 195 3.62 13.72 1.98
N ASN A 196 2.89 12.62 2.03
CA ASN A 196 1.76 12.42 2.94
C ASN A 196 1.84 11.02 3.57
N VAL A 197 1.51 10.94 4.87
CA VAL A 197 1.37 9.68 5.60
C VAL A 197 -0.05 9.65 6.19
N ILE A 198 -0.84 8.65 5.81
CA ILE A 198 -2.21 8.46 6.29
C ILE A 198 -2.30 7.11 6.98
N ILE A 199 -2.85 7.09 8.17
CA ILE A 199 -3.10 5.88 8.93
C ILE A 199 -4.61 5.68 9.01
N GLN A 200 -5.11 4.85 8.11
CA GLN A 200 -6.50 4.44 8.06
C GLN A 200 -6.74 3.37 9.13
N ARG A 201 -7.48 3.69 10.20
CA ARG A 201 -7.81 2.74 11.26
C ARG A 201 -8.87 1.79 10.75
N VAL A 202 -8.53 0.50 10.62
CA VAL A 202 -9.40 -0.56 10.10
C VAL A 202 -9.40 -1.75 11.04
N GLU A 203 -10.59 -2.30 11.29
CA GLU A 203 -10.74 -3.52 12.08
C GLU A 203 -10.23 -4.73 11.29
N TYR A 204 -9.54 -5.61 12.01
CA TYR A 204 -9.08 -6.90 11.49
C TYR A 204 -9.81 -8.04 12.21
N GLU A 205 -10.47 -8.88 11.45
CA GLU A 205 -11.15 -10.07 11.95
C GLU A 205 -10.33 -11.31 11.61
N TYR A 206 -10.04 -12.12 12.64
CA TYR A 206 -9.30 -13.37 12.51
C TYR A 206 -10.25 -14.55 12.60
N VAL A 207 -10.66 -15.09 11.45
CA VAL A 207 -11.59 -16.23 11.37
C VAL A 207 -10.98 -17.47 12.05
N ASN A 208 -11.78 -18.14 12.90
CA ASN A 208 -11.41 -19.37 13.59
C ASN A 208 -10.10 -19.32 14.40
N ASN A 209 -9.80 -18.17 15.03
CA ASN A 209 -8.51 -17.95 15.72
C ASN A 209 -7.30 -18.15 14.81
N ASN A 210 -7.48 -18.13 13.49
CA ASN A 210 -6.40 -18.25 12.54
C ASN A 210 -5.54 -16.97 12.57
N ARG A 211 -4.34 -17.08 13.12
CA ARG A 211 -3.39 -15.97 13.23
C ARG A 211 -2.89 -15.47 11.87
N ILE A 212 -3.18 -16.21 10.82
CA ILE A 212 -2.43 -16.10 9.57
C ILE A 212 -3.16 -15.28 8.51
N MET A 213 -4.48 -15.09 8.62
CA MET A 213 -5.27 -14.54 7.51
C MET A 213 -6.44 -13.69 8.01
N PRO A 214 -6.14 -12.48 8.51
CA PRO A 214 -7.23 -11.60 8.90
C PRO A 214 -8.01 -11.13 7.67
N SER A 215 -9.32 -11.05 7.80
CA SER A 215 -10.11 -10.18 6.95
C SER A 215 -9.99 -8.74 7.44
N MET A 216 -10.12 -7.79 6.53
CA MET A 216 -9.98 -6.37 6.81
C MET A 216 -11.29 -5.64 6.49
N GLN A 217 -11.81 -4.89 7.47
CA GLN A 217 -13.03 -4.12 7.32
C GLN A 217 -12.70 -2.73 6.76
N SER A 218 -12.49 -2.64 5.44
CA SER A 218 -12.14 -1.39 4.76
C SER A 218 -13.32 -0.73 4.01
N VAL A 219 -14.55 -1.23 4.20
CA VAL A 219 -15.78 -0.60 3.71
C VAL A 219 -16.56 -0.05 4.91
N GLY A 220 -17.09 1.14 4.79
CA GLY A 220 -17.77 1.85 5.87
C GLY A 220 -17.04 3.13 6.26
N LYS A 221 -16.79 3.32 7.54
CA LYS A 221 -16.08 4.49 8.08
C LYS A 221 -15.27 4.15 9.30
N GLY A 222 -14.21 4.92 9.56
CA GLY A 222 -13.37 4.78 10.74
C GLY A 222 -12.48 6.00 10.94
N ASN A 223 -11.74 6.04 12.04
CA ASN A 223 -10.80 7.12 12.31
C ASN A 223 -9.60 7.05 11.37
N ALA A 224 -9.00 8.21 11.12
CA ALA A 224 -7.74 8.33 10.41
C ALA A 224 -6.80 9.27 11.16
N ASP A 225 -5.53 8.90 11.23
CA ASP A 225 -4.45 9.78 11.67
C ASP A 225 -3.68 10.23 10.42
N ILE A 226 -3.63 11.52 10.15
CA ILE A 226 -3.13 12.07 8.90
C ILE A 226 -1.95 12.98 9.18
N PHE A 227 -0.87 12.85 8.40
CA PHE A 227 0.37 13.59 8.59
C PHE A 227 0.80 14.20 7.27
N ILE A 228 0.83 15.53 7.22
CA ILE A 228 1.17 16.33 6.04
C ILE A 228 1.96 17.56 6.47
N GLY A 229 3.12 17.83 5.83
CA GLY A 229 3.91 19.01 6.11
C GLY A 229 4.41 19.11 7.56
N GLY A 230 4.76 17.97 8.19
CA GLY A 230 5.21 17.93 9.58
C GLY A 230 4.10 18.13 10.61
N ARG A 231 2.83 18.06 10.21
CA ARG A 231 1.66 18.29 11.07
C ARG A 231 0.81 17.04 11.20
N TYR A 232 0.21 16.86 12.37
CA TYR A 232 -0.80 15.84 12.64
C TYR A 232 -2.19 16.44 12.45
N ILE A 233 -3.00 15.82 11.65
CA ILE A 233 -4.39 16.18 11.35
C ILE A 233 -5.27 15.01 11.79
N PRO A 234 -6.03 15.13 12.88
CA PRO A 234 -7.01 14.12 13.27
C PRO A 234 -8.15 14.11 12.24
N GLY A 235 -8.65 12.92 11.94
CA GLY A 235 -9.70 12.82 10.94
C GLY A 235 -10.37 11.46 10.88
N TYR A 236 -11.06 11.22 9.79
CA TYR A 236 -11.76 9.97 9.54
C TYR A 236 -11.77 9.63 8.05
N TRP A 237 -12.06 8.38 7.75
CA TRP A 237 -12.23 7.89 6.39
C TRP A 237 -13.64 7.36 6.17
N VAL A 238 -14.12 7.42 4.93
CA VAL A 238 -15.38 6.85 4.46
C VAL A 238 -15.15 6.11 3.16
N ARG A 239 -15.71 4.91 3.04
CA ARG A 239 -15.78 4.12 1.81
C ARG A 239 -17.15 3.44 1.72
N GLU A 240 -17.91 3.76 0.70
CA GLU A 240 -19.34 3.38 0.62
C GLU A 240 -19.56 1.93 0.21
N SER A 241 -18.74 1.40 -0.69
CA SER A 241 -18.82 0.04 -1.20
C SER A 241 -17.44 -0.55 -1.48
N ILE A 242 -17.39 -1.81 -1.89
CA ILE A 242 -16.13 -2.49 -2.24
C ILE A 242 -15.45 -1.85 -3.47
N GLU A 243 -16.21 -1.26 -4.39
CA GLU A 243 -15.70 -0.59 -5.59
C GLU A 243 -15.55 0.92 -5.42
N SER A 244 -16.04 1.47 -4.31
CA SER A 244 -15.93 2.92 -4.06
C SER A 244 -14.54 3.29 -3.58
N PRO A 245 -14.02 4.48 -3.96
CA PRO A 245 -12.78 5.00 -3.41
C PRO A 245 -12.93 5.34 -1.93
N THR A 246 -11.86 5.19 -1.17
CA THR A 246 -11.78 5.74 0.18
C THR A 246 -11.55 7.25 0.12
N VAL A 247 -12.36 8.01 0.85
CA VAL A 247 -12.22 9.46 1.00
C VAL A 247 -11.84 9.79 2.44
N PHE A 248 -10.90 10.72 2.62
CA PHE A 248 -10.39 11.14 3.93
C PHE A 248 -10.87 12.55 4.26
N PHE A 249 -11.27 12.76 5.50
CA PHE A 249 -11.76 14.03 6.03
C PHE A 249 -11.00 14.40 7.30
N ASP A 250 -10.88 15.69 7.57
CA ASP A 250 -10.46 16.19 8.88
C ASP A 250 -11.59 16.02 9.93
N ASP A 251 -11.31 16.33 11.18
CA ASP A 251 -12.28 16.26 12.27
C ASP A 251 -13.41 17.30 12.18
N GLN A 252 -13.28 18.29 11.28
CA GLN A 252 -14.29 19.29 10.97
C GLN A 252 -15.20 18.88 9.80
N GLY A 253 -14.87 17.78 9.11
CA GLY A 253 -15.63 17.26 7.97
C GLY A 253 -15.21 17.84 6.62
N ASN A 254 -14.07 18.52 6.55
CA ASN A 254 -13.50 18.95 5.28
C ASN A 254 -12.68 17.81 4.67
N GLU A 255 -12.80 17.60 3.36
CA GLU A 255 -11.98 16.63 2.64
C GLU A 255 -10.50 17.03 2.70
N ILE A 256 -9.64 16.05 2.94
CA ILE A 256 -8.19 16.26 3.08
C ILE A 256 -7.57 16.71 1.76
N GLN A 257 -6.77 17.76 1.82
CA GLN A 257 -5.94 18.23 0.72
C GLN A 257 -4.51 17.66 0.86
N LEU A 258 -4.17 16.72 -0.02
CA LEU A 258 -2.84 16.09 -0.05
C LEU A 258 -1.82 17.01 -0.72
N THR A 259 -0.62 17.05 -0.20
CA THR A 259 0.52 17.62 -0.93
C THR A 259 0.90 16.72 -2.09
N ARG A 260 1.17 17.30 -3.28
CA ARG A 260 1.59 16.52 -4.46
C ARG A 260 2.81 15.67 -4.16
N GLY A 261 2.79 14.42 -4.58
CA GLY A 261 3.88 13.46 -4.39
C GLY A 261 3.36 12.09 -3.92
N LYS A 262 4.28 11.28 -3.39
CA LYS A 262 3.97 9.91 -2.94
C LYS A 262 3.17 9.98 -1.64
N THR A 263 2.13 9.14 -1.53
CA THR A 263 1.34 8.99 -0.30
C THR A 263 1.49 7.56 0.24
N PHE A 264 1.78 7.46 1.54
CA PHE A 264 1.69 6.22 2.30
C PHE A 264 0.30 6.12 2.94
N ILE A 265 -0.33 4.95 2.85
CA ILE A 265 -1.57 4.64 3.56
C ILE A 265 -1.36 3.35 4.35
N GLY A 266 -1.41 3.44 5.67
CA GLY A 266 -1.35 2.29 6.58
C GLY A 266 -2.76 1.82 6.93
N HIS A 267 -3.12 0.57 6.58
CA HIS A 267 -4.30 -0.08 7.13
C HIS A 267 -3.93 -0.62 8.52
N PHE A 268 -4.27 0.11 9.55
CA PHE A 268 -3.72 -0.08 10.90
C PHE A 268 -4.83 -0.41 11.90
N PRO A 269 -4.66 -1.43 12.76
CA PRO A 269 -5.69 -1.79 13.74
C PRO A 269 -5.99 -0.62 14.67
N PRO A 270 -7.27 -0.40 15.05
CA PRO A 270 -7.64 0.72 15.92
C PRO A 270 -6.94 0.70 17.28
N GLU A 271 -6.71 -0.50 17.84
CA GLU A 271 -6.07 -0.70 19.14
C GLU A 271 -4.54 -0.62 19.10
N SER A 272 -3.92 -0.65 17.91
CA SER A 272 -2.46 -0.63 17.79
C SER A 272 -1.88 0.75 18.10
N LEU A 273 -0.71 0.74 18.73
CA LEU A 273 -0.05 1.95 19.20
C LEU A 273 0.56 2.73 18.03
N LEU A 274 0.08 3.93 17.87
CA LEU A 274 0.68 4.98 17.07
C LEU A 274 1.19 6.07 18.00
N THR A 275 2.42 6.49 17.83
CA THR A 275 2.98 7.66 18.53
C THR A 275 3.57 8.63 17.52
N TYR A 276 3.46 9.90 17.80
CA TYR A 276 4.08 10.97 17.02
C TYR A 276 4.59 12.08 17.95
N GLY A 277 5.49 12.93 17.44
CA GLY A 277 6.02 14.05 18.21
C GLY A 277 7.20 14.71 17.54
N ASN A 278 7.87 15.55 18.34
CA ASN A 278 9.08 16.29 17.98
C ASN A 278 10.33 15.43 18.16
#